data_b02abf09335eee8eccb38e24bb97867a
#
_entry.id   b02abf09335eee8eccb38e24bb97867a
#
_cell.length_a   1.000
_cell.length_b   1.000
_cell.length_c   1.000
_cell.angle_alpha   90.00
_cell.angle_beta   90.00
_cell.angle_gamma   90.00
#
_symmetry.space_group_name_H-M   'P 1'
#
loop_
_entity.id
_entity.type
_entity.pdbx_description
1 polymer ?
#
loop_
_entity_poly.entity_id
_entity_poly.type
_entity_poly.pdbx_seq_one_letter_code
_entity_poly.pdbx_strand_id
1 'polypeptide(L)'
;LTLLVSHSNSEDLGDVRDFWTAKSTELAVNVLAYEYSGYGHSSGSRPSERRICADATAALAYATEKLGLLPERDIVLYGKSVGSVPTLHLARQHAVRGVILVSALASGARVFSRTFGRCVDGLRMLPFNNLARLKRVRHTPVQLIHGVEDELVSIEDARLMYAICKEHHPLEPCWIEGGAHNGIETGFEEHTTVVKTFLQQLLSESQLSPASEKAALARPDAV
;
A
#
# COMPACT_ATOMS: atom_id res chain seq x y z
N LEU A 1 0.06 -13.77 7.12
CA LEU A 1 0.32 -12.36 6.75
C LEU A 1 -0.73 -11.44 7.35
N THR A 2 -0.36 -10.18 7.55
CA THR A 2 -1.25 -9.11 8.01
C THR A 2 -1.24 -7.98 6.97
N LEU A 3 -2.42 -7.61 6.46
CA LEU A 3 -2.57 -6.40 5.64
C LEU A 3 -2.68 -5.19 6.57
N LEU A 4 -1.75 -4.24 6.45
CA LEU A 4 -1.88 -2.91 7.06
C LEU A 4 -2.54 -1.99 6.03
N VAL A 5 -3.79 -1.61 6.29
CA VAL A 5 -4.67 -0.96 5.30
C VAL A 5 -4.75 0.54 5.53
N SER A 6 -4.42 1.28 4.46
CA SER A 6 -4.63 2.72 4.32
C SER A 6 -5.78 2.97 3.35
N HIS A 7 -6.93 3.41 3.86
CA HIS A 7 -8.17 3.59 3.09
C HIS A 7 -8.16 4.83 2.19
N SER A 8 -9.19 4.99 1.37
CA SER A 8 -9.36 6.10 0.43
C SER A 8 -9.81 7.39 1.15
N ASN A 9 -9.78 8.52 0.42
CA ASN A 9 -10.15 9.84 0.94
C ASN A 9 -11.63 9.97 1.34
N SER A 10 -12.51 9.25 0.67
CA SER A 10 -13.97 9.32 0.91
C SER A 10 -14.49 8.23 1.85
N GLU A 11 -13.60 7.52 2.53
CA GLU A 11 -13.93 6.39 3.40
C GLU A 11 -13.45 6.66 4.83
N ASP A 12 -14.09 6.00 5.79
CA ASP A 12 -13.62 5.87 7.17
C ASP A 12 -13.63 4.39 7.61
N LEU A 13 -13.20 4.10 8.82
CA LEU A 13 -13.17 2.72 9.32
C LEU A 13 -14.57 2.08 9.39
N GLY A 14 -15.63 2.89 9.57
CA GLY A 14 -17.00 2.39 9.55
C GLY A 14 -17.38 1.86 8.18
N ASP A 15 -17.04 2.60 7.13
CA ASP A 15 -17.33 2.25 5.74
C ASP A 15 -16.59 0.99 5.29
N VAL A 16 -15.32 0.85 5.67
CA VAL A 16 -14.46 -0.24 5.17
C VAL A 16 -14.50 -1.51 6.03
N ARG A 17 -15.09 -1.46 7.22
CA ARG A 17 -15.07 -2.56 8.19
C ARG A 17 -15.62 -3.87 7.64
N ASP A 18 -16.84 -3.83 7.11
CA ASP A 18 -17.52 -5.05 6.69
C ASP A 18 -16.84 -5.65 5.44
N PHE A 19 -16.37 -4.79 4.53
CA PHE A 19 -15.56 -5.21 3.38
C PHE A 19 -14.28 -5.94 3.84
N TRP A 20 -13.49 -5.35 4.73
CA TRP A 20 -12.24 -5.96 5.18
C TRP A 20 -12.46 -7.18 6.07
N THR A 21 -13.58 -7.25 6.80
CA THR A 21 -13.96 -8.45 7.54
C THR A 21 -14.21 -9.63 6.59
N ALA A 22 -14.95 -9.41 5.52
CA ALA A 22 -15.17 -10.44 4.49
C ALA A 22 -13.86 -10.81 3.78
N LYS A 23 -13.06 -9.81 3.36
CA LYS A 23 -11.79 -10.04 2.66
C LYS A 23 -10.74 -10.74 3.52
N SER A 24 -10.70 -10.49 4.82
CA SER A 24 -9.77 -11.21 5.73
C SER A 24 -10.00 -12.72 5.71
N THR A 25 -11.27 -13.13 5.67
CA THR A 25 -11.65 -14.54 5.56
C THR A 25 -11.34 -15.11 4.17
N GLU A 26 -11.73 -14.39 3.12
CA GLU A 26 -11.55 -14.81 1.72
C GLU A 26 -10.07 -14.97 1.34
N LEU A 27 -9.22 -14.05 1.80
CA LEU A 27 -7.78 -14.03 1.54
C LEU A 27 -6.96 -14.82 2.57
N ALA A 28 -7.59 -15.30 3.64
CA ALA A 28 -6.94 -15.99 4.78
C ALA A 28 -5.78 -15.16 5.38
N VAL A 29 -6.03 -13.87 5.65
CA VAL A 29 -5.07 -12.92 6.24
C VAL A 29 -5.68 -12.17 7.41
N ASN A 30 -4.83 -11.67 8.31
CA ASN A 30 -5.24 -10.65 9.25
C ASN A 30 -5.32 -9.29 8.57
N VAL A 31 -6.19 -8.42 9.06
CA VAL A 31 -6.31 -7.04 8.59
C VAL A 31 -6.18 -6.10 9.78
N LEU A 32 -5.26 -5.16 9.67
CA LEU A 32 -5.11 -4.02 10.57
C LEU A 32 -5.42 -2.74 9.77
N ALA A 33 -6.61 -2.21 9.94
CA ALA A 33 -7.00 -0.92 9.39
C ALA A 33 -6.90 0.15 10.47
N TYR A 34 -6.55 1.36 10.09
CA TYR A 34 -6.43 2.50 11.01
C TYR A 34 -7.11 3.73 10.43
N GLU A 35 -7.49 4.66 11.29
CA GLU A 35 -8.16 5.89 10.90
C GLU A 35 -7.16 7.05 10.80
N TYR A 36 -7.37 7.93 9.83
CA TYR A 36 -6.59 9.16 9.74
C TYR A 36 -7.08 10.21 10.73
N SER A 37 -6.16 11.01 11.26
CA SER A 37 -6.49 12.18 12.07
C SER A 37 -7.43 13.12 11.32
N GLY A 38 -8.61 13.35 11.89
CA GLY A 38 -9.67 14.19 11.32
C GLY A 38 -10.62 13.48 10.35
N TYR A 39 -10.56 12.15 10.27
CA TYR A 39 -11.53 11.31 9.56
C TYR A 39 -12.41 10.55 10.56
N GLY A 40 -13.61 10.17 10.14
CA GLY A 40 -14.55 9.39 10.95
C GLY A 40 -14.70 9.93 12.36
N HIS A 41 -14.51 9.08 13.34
CA HIS A 41 -14.52 9.44 14.77
C HIS A 41 -13.13 9.80 15.32
N SER A 42 -12.09 9.79 14.50
CA SER A 42 -10.74 10.13 14.93
C SER A 42 -10.64 11.63 15.23
N SER A 43 -10.24 11.97 16.46
CA SER A 43 -10.00 13.36 16.84
C SER A 43 -8.78 13.92 16.10
N GLY A 44 -8.77 15.21 15.89
CA GLY A 44 -7.62 15.88 15.29
C GLY A 44 -8.01 17.12 14.50
N SER A 45 -7.00 17.86 14.05
CA SER A 45 -7.16 18.99 13.19
C SER A 45 -7.24 18.52 11.72
N ARG A 46 -7.47 19.44 10.78
CA ARG A 46 -7.62 19.15 9.36
C ARG A 46 -6.61 18.15 8.83
N PRO A 47 -7.03 17.14 8.05
CA PRO A 47 -6.15 16.17 7.42
C PRO A 47 -5.05 16.85 6.60
N SER A 48 -3.87 16.24 6.60
CA SER A 48 -2.74 16.69 5.78
C SER A 48 -1.83 15.51 5.48
N GLU A 49 -1.02 15.61 4.42
CA GLU A 49 -0.05 14.57 4.07
C GLU A 49 0.83 14.16 5.25
N ARG A 50 1.33 15.15 6.01
CA ARG A 50 2.16 14.91 7.19
C ARG A 50 1.43 14.07 8.24
N ARG A 51 0.12 14.33 8.45
CA ARG A 51 -0.67 13.62 9.46
C ARG A 51 -1.00 12.21 9.04
N ILE A 52 -1.51 12.01 7.84
CA ILE A 52 -1.83 10.65 7.37
C ILE A 52 -0.57 9.76 7.34
N CYS A 53 0.61 10.33 7.08
CA CYS A 53 1.87 9.61 7.19
C CYS A 53 2.25 9.31 8.65
N ALA A 54 1.99 10.24 9.59
CA ALA A 54 2.24 10.01 11.01
C ALA A 54 1.27 8.96 11.59
N ASP A 55 0.00 8.99 11.19
CA ASP A 55 -1.01 8.00 11.58
C ASP A 55 -0.60 6.59 11.11
N ALA A 56 -0.14 6.47 9.87
CA ALA A 56 0.39 5.22 9.34
C ALA A 56 1.62 4.72 10.11
N THR A 57 2.52 5.63 10.48
CA THR A 57 3.70 5.29 11.29
C THR A 57 3.29 4.79 12.67
N ALA A 58 2.30 5.41 13.31
CA ALA A 58 1.75 4.95 14.58
C ALA A 58 1.08 3.57 14.46
N ALA A 59 0.34 3.33 13.37
CA ALA A 59 -0.27 2.03 13.10
C ALA A 59 0.77 0.92 12.88
N LEU A 60 1.86 1.20 12.17
CA LEU A 60 2.98 0.26 12.02
C LEU A 60 3.69 0.00 13.36
N ALA A 61 3.93 1.04 14.15
CA ALA A 61 4.51 0.91 15.48
C ALA A 61 3.61 0.03 16.39
N TYR A 62 2.29 0.23 16.35
CA TYR A 62 1.36 -0.64 17.07
C TYR A 62 1.46 -2.10 16.60
N ALA A 63 1.52 -2.34 15.29
CA ALA A 63 1.66 -3.68 14.74
C ALA A 63 2.94 -4.36 15.22
N THR A 64 4.05 -3.63 15.30
CA THR A 64 5.35 -4.18 15.71
C THR A 64 5.46 -4.33 17.23
N GLU A 65 5.13 -3.28 17.98
CA GLU A 65 5.37 -3.22 19.43
C GLU A 65 4.30 -3.93 20.26
N LYS A 66 3.04 -3.89 19.80
CA LYS A 66 1.90 -4.46 20.53
C LYS A 66 1.45 -5.82 20.02
N LEU A 67 1.51 -6.02 18.70
CA LEU A 67 1.12 -7.29 18.09
C LEU A 67 2.32 -8.23 17.82
N GLY A 68 3.56 -7.74 18.00
CA GLY A 68 4.79 -8.52 17.81
C GLY A 68 5.06 -8.90 16.35
N LEU A 69 4.48 -8.19 15.40
CA LEU A 69 4.66 -8.47 13.97
C LEU A 69 6.03 -7.95 13.48
N LEU A 70 6.70 -8.75 12.67
CA LEU A 70 7.92 -8.33 11.98
C LEU A 70 7.56 -7.79 10.60
N PRO A 71 7.81 -6.50 10.29
CA PRO A 71 7.35 -5.88 9.06
C PRO A 71 7.78 -6.62 7.79
N GLU A 72 9.02 -7.01 7.70
CA GLU A 72 9.60 -7.71 6.54
C GLU A 72 9.10 -9.15 6.34
N ARG A 73 8.53 -9.76 7.39
CA ARG A 73 8.01 -11.13 7.36
C ARG A 73 6.48 -11.17 7.30
N ASP A 74 5.82 -10.33 8.11
CA ASP A 74 4.42 -10.50 8.45
C ASP A 74 3.51 -9.44 7.83
N ILE A 75 4.05 -8.24 7.44
CA ILE A 75 3.23 -7.09 7.06
C ILE A 75 3.29 -6.83 5.56
N VAL A 76 2.12 -6.84 4.93
CA VAL A 76 1.90 -6.33 3.58
C VAL A 76 1.12 -5.02 3.69
N LEU A 77 1.67 -3.96 3.14
CA LEU A 77 1.01 -2.66 3.12
C LEU A 77 -0.01 -2.61 1.98
N TYR A 78 -1.22 -2.16 2.27
CA TYR A 78 -2.26 -1.96 1.28
C TYR A 78 -2.68 -0.50 1.26
N GLY A 79 -2.68 0.14 0.10
CA GLY A 79 -3.08 1.54 -0.04
C GLY A 79 -3.96 1.80 -1.24
N LYS A 80 -5.15 2.36 -0.98
CA LYS A 80 -6.11 2.76 -2.01
C LYS A 80 -6.13 4.26 -2.19
N SER A 81 -6.03 4.73 -3.43
CA SER A 81 -6.14 6.16 -3.77
C SER A 81 -5.19 7.02 -2.92
N VAL A 82 -5.70 7.97 -2.12
CA VAL A 82 -4.88 8.76 -1.18
C VAL A 82 -4.11 7.88 -0.19
N GLY A 83 -4.64 6.71 0.17
CA GLY A 83 -3.97 5.74 1.04
C GLY A 83 -2.65 5.22 0.48
N SER A 84 -2.41 5.33 -0.82
CA SER A 84 -1.11 5.04 -1.42
C SER A 84 0.02 5.94 -0.90
N VAL A 85 -0.31 7.13 -0.40
CA VAL A 85 0.65 8.10 0.14
C VAL A 85 1.30 7.62 1.44
N PRO A 86 0.53 7.32 2.50
CA PRO A 86 1.08 6.76 3.73
C PRO A 86 1.67 5.36 3.51
N THR A 87 1.09 4.55 2.64
CA THR A 87 1.63 3.24 2.24
C THR A 87 3.06 3.36 1.70
N LEU A 88 3.29 4.20 0.70
CA LEU A 88 4.62 4.43 0.14
C LEU A 88 5.55 5.22 1.08
N HIS A 89 4.98 6.01 2.02
CA HIS A 89 5.76 6.62 3.08
C HIS A 89 6.39 5.56 3.99
N LEU A 90 5.64 4.56 4.40
CA LEU A 90 6.15 3.44 5.19
C LEU A 90 7.13 2.57 4.39
N ALA A 91 6.75 2.14 3.19
CA ALA A 91 7.56 1.23 2.37
C ALA A 91 8.95 1.78 2.02
N ARG A 92 9.10 3.12 1.91
CA ARG A 92 10.42 3.74 1.66
C ARG A 92 11.32 3.79 2.90
N GLN A 93 10.77 3.62 4.10
CA GLN A 93 11.48 3.74 5.38
C GLN A 93 11.70 2.40 6.06
N HIS A 94 10.83 1.45 5.80
CA HIS A 94 10.83 0.13 6.42
C HIS A 94 10.84 -0.96 5.35
N ALA A 95 11.66 -1.98 5.55
CA ALA A 95 11.50 -3.23 4.82
C ALA A 95 10.17 -3.86 5.28
N VAL A 96 9.27 -4.11 4.35
CA VAL A 96 7.99 -4.80 4.59
C VAL A 96 7.87 -5.98 3.65
N ARG A 97 6.97 -6.90 3.93
CA ARG A 97 6.82 -8.13 3.15
C ARG A 97 6.39 -7.87 1.70
N GLY A 98 5.53 -6.89 1.50
CA GLY A 98 5.03 -6.50 0.19
C GLY A 98 4.20 -5.23 0.24
N VAL A 99 3.88 -4.69 -0.90
CA VAL A 99 3.04 -3.49 -1.08
C VAL A 99 1.99 -3.76 -2.15
N ILE A 100 0.74 -3.42 -1.87
CA ILE A 100 -0.37 -3.43 -2.82
C ILE A 100 -0.88 -2.00 -2.97
N LEU A 101 -0.93 -1.51 -4.19
CA LEU A 101 -1.40 -0.17 -4.52
C LEU A 101 -2.59 -0.26 -5.46
N VAL A 102 -3.75 0.25 -5.01
CA VAL A 102 -5.01 0.23 -5.77
C VAL A 102 -5.41 1.65 -6.12
N SER A 103 -5.66 1.94 -7.38
CA SER A 103 -6.00 3.28 -7.90
C SER A 103 -5.08 4.37 -7.34
N ALA A 104 -3.78 4.06 -7.24
CA ALA A 104 -2.81 4.89 -6.56
C ALA A 104 -2.48 6.15 -7.36
N LEU A 105 -2.45 7.29 -6.69
CA LEU A 105 -2.07 8.54 -7.33
C LEU A 105 -0.54 8.66 -7.51
N ALA A 106 -0.09 9.15 -8.66
CA ALA A 106 1.33 9.42 -8.91
C ALA A 106 1.80 10.66 -8.15
N SER A 107 0.99 11.72 -8.14
CA SER A 107 1.17 12.91 -7.29
C SER A 107 -0.14 13.68 -7.12
N GLY A 108 -0.24 14.49 -6.05
CA GLY A 108 -1.41 15.34 -5.83
C GLY A 108 -1.60 16.38 -6.93
N ALA A 109 -0.53 16.91 -7.51
CA ALA A 109 -0.60 17.87 -8.59
C ALA A 109 -1.27 17.28 -9.84
N ARG A 110 -1.04 16.00 -10.13
CA ARG A 110 -1.63 15.31 -11.31
C ARG A 110 -3.12 15.08 -11.14
N VAL A 111 -3.58 14.82 -9.92
CA VAL A 111 -5.02 14.69 -9.60
C VAL A 111 -5.74 16.03 -9.75
N PHE A 112 -5.14 17.13 -9.27
CA PHE A 112 -5.75 18.46 -9.33
C PHE A 112 -5.65 19.13 -10.70
N SER A 113 -4.65 18.81 -11.50
CA SER A 113 -4.45 19.42 -12.82
C SER A 113 -3.77 18.46 -13.78
N ARG A 114 -4.57 17.88 -14.69
CA ARG A 114 -4.04 17.00 -15.75
C ARG A 114 -3.01 17.69 -16.65
N THR A 115 -3.09 19.01 -16.81
CA THR A 115 -2.18 19.77 -17.68
C THR A 115 -0.96 20.26 -16.92
N PHE A 116 -1.13 20.89 -15.77
CA PHE A 116 -0.02 21.45 -14.98
C PHE A 116 0.74 20.41 -14.17
N GLY A 117 0.05 19.38 -13.68
CA GLY A 117 0.67 18.34 -12.87
C GLY A 117 1.82 17.61 -13.57
N ARG A 118 1.69 17.40 -14.89
CA ARG A 118 2.75 16.75 -15.70
C ARG A 118 4.03 17.59 -15.83
N CYS A 119 3.91 18.91 -15.83
CA CYS A 119 5.07 19.79 -15.95
C CYS A 119 5.90 19.92 -14.67
N VAL A 120 5.33 19.53 -13.52
CA VAL A 120 5.94 19.79 -12.21
C VAL A 120 6.29 18.52 -11.41
N ASP A 121 6.11 17.35 -12.00
CA ASP A 121 6.40 16.05 -11.36
C ASP A 121 7.83 15.91 -10.81
N GLY A 122 8.77 16.68 -11.36
CA GLY A 122 10.17 16.72 -10.91
C GLY A 122 10.42 17.54 -9.64
N LEU A 123 9.48 18.37 -9.22
CA LEU A 123 9.64 19.23 -8.06
C LEU A 123 9.41 18.43 -6.76
N ARG A 124 10.45 18.27 -5.95
CA ARG A 124 10.41 17.54 -4.67
C ARG A 124 9.42 18.10 -3.64
N MET A 125 8.91 19.30 -3.87
CA MET A 125 8.01 20.02 -2.94
C MET A 125 6.52 19.80 -3.23
N LEU A 126 6.16 18.99 -4.23
CA LEU A 126 4.75 18.71 -4.52
C LEU A 126 4.14 17.83 -3.44
N PRO A 127 2.92 18.17 -2.98
CA PRO A 127 2.19 17.30 -2.05
C PRO A 127 1.90 15.95 -2.71
N PHE A 128 1.90 14.91 -1.89
CA PHE A 128 1.57 13.54 -2.32
C PHE A 128 2.45 12.98 -3.46
N ASN A 129 3.75 13.30 -3.47
CA ASN A 129 4.67 12.86 -4.53
C ASN A 129 5.05 11.38 -4.37
N ASN A 130 4.19 10.50 -4.86
CA ASN A 130 4.38 9.06 -4.80
C ASN A 130 5.43 8.54 -5.79
N LEU A 131 5.64 9.21 -6.93
CA LEU A 131 6.72 8.84 -7.85
C LEU A 131 8.09 8.95 -7.17
N ALA A 132 8.31 10.03 -6.40
CA ALA A 132 9.57 10.20 -5.65
C ALA A 132 9.72 9.19 -4.49
N ARG A 133 8.61 8.77 -3.86
CA ARG A 133 8.62 7.73 -2.82
C ARG A 133 8.92 6.37 -3.42
N LEU A 134 8.24 6.02 -4.49
CA LEU A 134 8.34 4.71 -5.15
C LEU A 134 9.76 4.43 -5.64
N LYS A 135 10.48 5.42 -6.16
CA LYS A 135 11.91 5.31 -6.53
C LYS A 135 12.83 4.87 -5.38
N ARG A 136 12.36 4.96 -4.14
CA ARG A 136 13.11 4.55 -2.94
C ARG A 136 12.69 3.18 -2.41
N VAL A 137 11.62 2.61 -2.92
CA VAL A 137 11.14 1.26 -2.60
C VAL A 137 11.83 0.31 -3.58
N ARG A 138 12.98 -0.25 -3.17
CA ARG A 138 13.85 -1.03 -4.08
C ARG A 138 13.86 -2.53 -3.81
N HIS A 139 13.49 -2.93 -2.61
CA HIS A 139 13.63 -4.33 -2.16
C HIS A 139 12.31 -4.97 -1.77
N THR A 140 11.24 -4.20 -1.75
CA THR A 140 9.89 -4.68 -1.39
C THR A 140 9.07 -4.87 -2.65
N PRO A 141 8.54 -6.07 -2.93
CA PRO A 141 7.66 -6.32 -4.07
C PRO A 141 6.43 -5.40 -4.05
N VAL A 142 6.10 -4.83 -5.20
CA VAL A 142 4.98 -3.89 -5.34
C VAL A 142 4.01 -4.41 -6.39
N GLN A 143 2.78 -4.73 -6.00
CA GLN A 143 1.68 -5.06 -6.89
C GLN A 143 0.84 -3.80 -7.16
N LEU A 144 0.69 -3.46 -8.43
CA LEU A 144 -0.19 -2.38 -8.88
C LEU A 144 -1.51 -2.95 -9.40
N ILE A 145 -2.63 -2.33 -9.00
CA ILE A 145 -3.98 -2.65 -9.48
C ILE A 145 -4.66 -1.33 -9.83
N HIS A 146 -5.22 -1.20 -11.03
CA HIS A 146 -5.83 0.06 -11.47
C HIS A 146 -6.92 -0.16 -12.50
N GLY A 147 -7.99 0.62 -12.39
CA GLY A 147 -9.06 0.63 -13.38
C GLY A 147 -8.67 1.42 -14.63
N VAL A 148 -8.92 0.85 -15.80
CA VAL A 148 -8.57 1.52 -17.07
C VAL A 148 -9.41 2.77 -17.29
N GLU A 149 -10.66 2.77 -16.80
CA GLU A 149 -11.61 3.87 -16.92
C GLU A 149 -11.65 4.78 -15.67
N ASP A 150 -10.59 4.76 -14.85
CA ASP A 150 -10.49 5.62 -13.66
C ASP A 150 -10.52 7.11 -14.05
N GLU A 151 -11.61 7.76 -13.68
CA GLU A 151 -11.89 9.16 -14.01
C GLU A 151 -11.20 10.16 -13.07
N LEU A 152 -10.78 9.72 -11.88
CA LEU A 152 -10.11 10.55 -10.87
C LEU A 152 -8.59 10.46 -10.97
N VAL A 153 -8.05 9.27 -11.04
CA VAL A 153 -6.62 9.00 -11.18
C VAL A 153 -6.38 8.30 -12.51
N SER A 154 -5.77 9.00 -13.44
CA SER A 154 -5.55 8.48 -14.79
C SER A 154 -4.74 7.19 -14.79
N ILE A 155 -5.12 6.22 -15.64
CA ILE A 155 -4.32 5.00 -15.90
C ILE A 155 -2.86 5.34 -16.29
N GLU A 156 -2.61 6.50 -16.90
CA GLU A 156 -1.26 6.96 -17.23
C GLU A 156 -0.41 7.20 -15.97
N ASP A 157 -1.02 7.57 -14.85
CA ASP A 157 -0.34 7.71 -13.57
C ASP A 157 0.13 6.34 -13.06
N ALA A 158 -0.72 5.33 -13.17
CA ALA A 158 -0.37 3.95 -12.81
C ALA A 158 0.72 3.39 -13.73
N ARG A 159 0.67 3.69 -15.04
CA ARG A 159 1.72 3.31 -16.00
C ARG A 159 3.07 3.95 -15.69
N LEU A 160 3.09 5.21 -15.24
CA LEU A 160 4.30 5.88 -14.76
C LEU A 160 4.86 5.22 -13.49
N MET A 161 3.98 4.84 -12.56
CA MET A 161 4.38 4.12 -11.36
C MET A 161 4.94 2.74 -11.72
N TYR A 162 4.28 2.02 -12.64
CA TYR A 162 4.78 0.74 -13.13
C TYR A 162 6.15 0.85 -13.78
N ALA A 163 6.39 1.89 -14.59
CA ALA A 163 7.69 2.12 -15.21
C ALA A 163 8.83 2.24 -14.18
N ILE A 164 8.54 2.74 -12.96
CA ILE A 164 9.49 2.77 -11.84
C ILE A 164 9.60 1.40 -11.17
N CYS A 165 8.46 0.73 -10.92
CA CYS A 165 8.44 -0.57 -10.25
C CYS A 165 9.21 -1.65 -11.02
N LYS A 166 9.01 -1.74 -12.33
CA LYS A 166 9.60 -2.79 -13.17
C LYS A 166 11.12 -2.80 -13.19
N GLU A 167 11.78 -1.69 -12.83
CA GLU A 167 13.23 -1.63 -12.71
C GLU A 167 13.76 -2.48 -11.55
N HIS A 168 12.94 -2.69 -10.52
CA HIS A 168 13.34 -3.36 -9.28
C HIS A 168 12.45 -4.57 -8.95
N HIS A 169 11.19 -4.55 -9.39
CA HIS A 169 10.17 -5.55 -9.08
C HIS A 169 9.33 -5.81 -10.33
N PRO A 170 9.68 -6.79 -11.17
CA PRO A 170 9.01 -7.02 -12.45
C PRO A 170 7.68 -7.80 -12.29
N LEU A 171 6.83 -7.40 -11.33
CA LEU A 171 5.47 -7.93 -11.22
C LEU A 171 4.58 -7.22 -12.24
N GLU A 172 3.86 -8.00 -13.04
CA GLU A 172 2.91 -7.44 -13.99
C GLU A 172 1.76 -6.75 -13.24
N PRO A 173 1.40 -5.52 -13.62
CA PRO A 173 0.29 -4.81 -13.03
C PRO A 173 -1.03 -5.41 -13.46
N CYS A 174 -2.05 -5.29 -12.64
CA CYS A 174 -3.43 -5.63 -12.99
C CYS A 174 -4.15 -4.38 -13.49
N TRP A 175 -4.37 -4.31 -14.79
CA TRP A 175 -5.22 -3.29 -15.40
C TRP A 175 -6.62 -3.88 -15.55
N ILE A 176 -7.62 -3.30 -14.88
CA ILE A 176 -9.00 -3.77 -14.87
C ILE A 176 -9.81 -3.01 -15.91
N GLU A 177 -10.13 -3.67 -17.01
CA GLU A 177 -10.98 -3.10 -18.08
C GLU A 177 -12.38 -2.79 -17.51
N GLY A 178 -12.94 -1.64 -17.87
CA GLY A 178 -14.22 -1.17 -17.32
C GLY A 178 -14.14 -0.69 -15.86
N GLY A 179 -12.99 -0.81 -15.22
CA GLY A 179 -12.80 -0.40 -13.83
C GLY A 179 -12.69 1.11 -13.71
N ALA A 180 -13.60 1.73 -12.93
CA ALA A 180 -13.56 3.15 -12.53
C ALA A 180 -12.72 3.35 -11.25
N HIS A 181 -12.62 4.58 -10.73
CA HIS A 181 -11.88 4.85 -9.49
C HIS A 181 -12.41 4.11 -8.28
N ASN A 182 -13.73 4.00 -8.19
CA ASN A 182 -14.43 3.30 -7.12
C ASN A 182 -15.01 1.98 -7.63
N GLY A 183 -15.18 1.02 -6.71
CA GLY A 183 -15.81 -0.26 -7.02
C GLY A 183 -14.91 -1.34 -7.61
N ILE A 184 -13.63 -1.06 -7.87
CA ILE A 184 -12.67 -2.08 -8.36
C ILE A 184 -12.60 -3.28 -7.40
N GLU A 185 -12.60 -3.01 -6.11
CA GLU A 185 -12.41 -4.02 -5.06
C GLU A 185 -13.62 -4.91 -4.86
N THR A 186 -14.81 -4.44 -5.26
CA THR A 186 -16.10 -5.12 -5.04
C THR A 186 -16.76 -5.60 -6.32
N GLY A 187 -16.50 -4.93 -7.44
CA GLY A 187 -17.15 -5.20 -8.72
C GLY A 187 -16.37 -6.12 -9.67
N PHE A 188 -15.09 -6.41 -9.35
CA PHE A 188 -14.22 -7.15 -10.25
C PHE A 188 -13.47 -8.27 -9.50
N GLU A 189 -13.63 -9.51 -9.98
CA GLU A 189 -12.95 -10.68 -9.40
C GLU A 189 -11.43 -10.61 -9.60
N GLU A 190 -10.98 -9.93 -10.65
CA GLU A 190 -9.56 -9.73 -10.97
C GLU A 190 -8.81 -9.11 -9.81
N HIS A 191 -9.39 -8.13 -9.10
CA HIS A 191 -8.80 -7.53 -7.92
C HIS A 191 -8.46 -8.57 -6.85
N THR A 192 -9.46 -9.36 -6.47
CA THR A 192 -9.30 -10.39 -5.43
C THR A 192 -8.32 -11.48 -5.87
N THR A 193 -8.40 -11.91 -7.12
CA THR A 193 -7.52 -12.93 -7.70
C THR A 193 -6.07 -12.49 -7.68
N VAL A 194 -5.77 -11.24 -8.09
CA VAL A 194 -4.42 -10.70 -8.10
C VAL A 194 -3.86 -10.52 -6.69
N VAL A 195 -4.66 -9.98 -5.78
CA VAL A 195 -4.27 -9.86 -4.36
C VAL A 195 -3.94 -11.22 -3.78
N LYS A 196 -4.79 -12.22 -3.99
CA LYS A 196 -4.58 -13.59 -3.49
C LYS A 196 -3.32 -14.22 -4.06
N THR A 197 -3.12 -14.09 -5.37
CA THR A 197 -1.92 -14.61 -6.07
C THR A 197 -0.65 -13.96 -5.53
N PHE A 198 -0.65 -12.64 -5.35
CA PHE A 198 0.48 -11.91 -4.80
C PHE A 198 0.82 -12.37 -3.37
N LEU A 199 -0.18 -12.51 -2.50
CA LEU A 199 0.01 -13.00 -1.13
C LEU A 199 0.56 -14.42 -1.10
N GLN A 200 0.11 -15.29 -2.01
CA GLN A 200 0.63 -16.66 -2.13
C GLN A 200 2.08 -16.69 -2.61
N GLN A 201 2.46 -15.84 -3.56
CA GLN A 201 3.86 -15.69 -4.00
C GLN A 201 4.77 -15.29 -2.84
N LEU A 202 4.34 -14.27 -2.06
CA LEU A 202 5.09 -13.86 -0.88
C LEU A 202 5.26 -14.98 0.15
N LEU A 203 4.27 -15.83 0.36
CA LEU A 203 4.37 -16.98 1.27
C LEU A 203 5.32 -18.05 0.74
N SER A 204 5.29 -18.36 -0.56
CA SER A 204 6.16 -19.39 -1.16
C SER A 204 7.64 -19.01 -1.11
N GLU A 205 7.97 -17.72 -1.34
CA GLU A 205 9.34 -17.21 -1.24
C GLU A 205 9.93 -17.34 0.18
N SER A 206 9.08 -17.27 1.21
CA SER A 206 9.52 -17.47 2.60
C SER A 206 9.95 -18.90 2.89
N GLN A 207 9.38 -19.88 2.18
CA GLN A 207 9.70 -21.29 2.36
C GLN A 207 11.00 -21.70 1.65
N LEU A 208 11.42 -20.92 0.66
CA LEU A 208 12.63 -21.21 -0.14
C LEU A 208 13.91 -20.59 0.44
N SER A 209 13.85 -19.78 1.51
CA SER A 209 15.01 -19.19 2.19
C SER A 209 15.27 -19.77 3.58
N PRO A 210 15.83 -20.99 3.70
CA PRO A 210 16.09 -21.66 5.00
C PRO A 210 17.29 -21.08 5.75
N ALA A 211 17.97 -20.08 5.23
CA ALA A 211 19.24 -19.59 5.78
C ALA A 211 19.10 -18.59 6.94
N SER A 212 17.96 -17.95 7.11
CA SER A 212 17.77 -16.91 8.14
C SER A 212 17.34 -17.45 9.51
N GLU A 213 16.71 -18.61 9.58
CA GLU A 213 16.31 -19.20 10.88
C GLU A 213 17.49 -19.78 11.69
N LYS A 214 18.54 -20.28 11.02
CA LYS A 214 19.74 -20.79 11.73
C LYS A 214 20.60 -19.69 12.35
N ALA A 215 20.53 -18.46 11.86
CA ALA A 215 21.29 -17.35 12.43
C ALA A 215 20.64 -16.74 13.68
N ALA A 216 19.34 -16.89 13.86
CA ALA A 216 18.63 -16.38 15.03
C ALA A 216 18.75 -17.31 16.26
N LEU A 217 18.98 -18.60 16.05
CA LEU A 217 19.14 -19.61 17.11
C LEU A 217 20.58 -19.78 17.60
N ALA A 218 21.55 -19.13 16.98
CA ALA A 218 22.98 -19.21 17.35
C ALA A 218 23.47 -17.93 18.08
N ARG A 219 22.75 -17.47 19.11
CA ARG A 219 23.35 -16.57 20.12
C ARG A 219 23.78 -17.43 21.29
N PRO A 220 25.08 -17.62 21.54
CA PRO A 220 25.54 -18.24 22.75
C PRO A 220 25.24 -17.30 23.93
N ASP A 221 24.66 -17.87 24.98
CA ASP A 221 24.52 -17.22 26.27
C ASP A 221 25.86 -16.62 26.69
N ALA A 222 25.91 -15.29 26.84
CA ALA A 222 27.03 -14.61 27.45
C ALA A 222 26.78 -14.52 28.95
N VAL A 223 27.62 -15.19 29.67
CA VAL A 223 27.82 -15.16 31.12
C VAL A 223 28.14 -13.74 31.59
#